data_fe16b45df2f96a60827d6b495d622ef6
#
_entry.id   fe16b45df2f96a60827d6b495d622ef6
#
_cell.length_a   1.000
_cell.length_b   1.000
_cell.length_c   1.000
_cell.angle_alpha   90.00
_cell.angle_beta   90.00
_cell.angle_gamma   90.00
#
_symmetry.space_group_name_H-M   'P 1'
#
loop_
_entity.id
_entity.type
_entity.pdbx_description
1 polymer ?
#
loop_
_entity_poly.entity_id
_entity_poly.type
_entity_poly.pdbx_seq_one_letter_code
_entity_poly.pdbx_strand_id
1 'polypeptide(L)'
;MSSRDWAFISNDVIYLALFLFAISFFFYAFETAFSLRNEETKSVMDRTTTLRASKVALRLYAIATLFLTLGVIARGISAGRVPWGNMYEFSITGALSFSIAFLLVGRKYDLRWLGLPISILVLLILGTAITLLYRPSAPLVPALRSTWLVVHVSAAILSGGVFLLADRKSTRLNSSHEWISRMPSSA
;
A
#
# COMPACT_ATOMS: atom_id res chain seq x y z
N MET A 1 -24.72 11.28 -15.18
CA MET A 1 -24.28 9.97 -14.69
C MET A 1 -25.02 9.65 -13.41
N SER A 2 -25.63 8.47 -13.35
CA SER A 2 -26.34 8.03 -12.14
C SER A 2 -25.35 7.57 -11.06
N SER A 3 -25.81 7.46 -9.81
CA SER A 3 -24.97 6.90 -8.72
C SER A 3 -24.54 5.45 -9.00
N ARG A 4 -25.34 4.72 -9.79
CA ARG A 4 -25.01 3.37 -10.25
C ARG A 4 -23.83 3.35 -11.22
N ASP A 5 -23.79 4.30 -12.17
CA ASP A 5 -22.68 4.40 -13.14
C ASP A 5 -21.36 4.65 -12.42
N TRP A 6 -21.35 5.51 -11.40
CA TRP A 6 -20.19 5.78 -10.57
C TRP A 6 -19.76 4.54 -9.75
N ALA A 7 -20.70 3.70 -9.30
CA ALA A 7 -20.37 2.46 -8.61
C ALA A 7 -19.66 1.46 -9.53
N PHE A 8 -20.14 1.29 -10.78
CA PHE A 8 -19.49 0.43 -11.78
C PHE A 8 -18.10 0.93 -12.12
N ILE A 9 -17.96 2.23 -12.46
CA ILE A 9 -16.66 2.85 -12.74
C ILE A 9 -15.69 2.63 -11.56
N SER A 10 -16.15 2.82 -10.31
CA SER A 10 -15.32 2.58 -9.15
C SER A 10 -14.80 1.15 -9.09
N ASN A 11 -15.65 0.15 -9.33
CA ASN A 11 -15.24 -1.24 -9.30
C ASN A 11 -14.23 -1.57 -10.40
N ASP A 12 -14.50 -1.15 -11.65
CA ASP A 12 -13.62 -1.42 -12.78
C ASP A 12 -12.23 -0.79 -12.59
N VAL A 13 -12.21 0.44 -12.08
CA VAL A 13 -10.96 1.17 -11.78
C VAL A 13 -10.18 0.51 -10.63
N ILE A 14 -10.88 0.01 -9.59
CA ILE A 14 -10.24 -0.73 -8.48
C ILE A 14 -9.70 -2.08 -8.97
N TYR A 15 -10.41 -2.81 -9.84
CA TYR A 15 -9.89 -4.04 -10.44
C TYR A 15 -8.63 -3.78 -11.28
N LEU A 16 -8.64 -2.69 -12.07
CA LEU A 16 -7.45 -2.28 -12.81
C LEU A 16 -6.28 -1.94 -11.88
N ALA A 17 -6.55 -1.22 -10.78
CA ALA A 17 -5.54 -0.93 -9.77
C ALA A 17 -4.96 -2.21 -9.16
N LEU A 18 -5.81 -3.19 -8.79
CA LEU A 18 -5.39 -4.49 -8.27
C LEU A 18 -4.46 -5.22 -9.26
N PHE A 19 -4.84 -5.24 -10.54
CA PHE A 19 -4.03 -5.85 -11.60
C PHE A 19 -2.65 -5.19 -11.74
N LEU A 20 -2.60 -3.86 -11.72
CA LEU A 20 -1.34 -3.10 -11.77
C LEU A 20 -0.47 -3.32 -10.52
N PHE A 21 -1.07 -3.41 -9.33
CA PHE A 21 -0.35 -3.79 -8.11
C PHE A 21 0.22 -5.20 -8.21
N ALA A 22 -0.51 -6.15 -8.79
CA ALA A 22 -0.01 -7.51 -9.01
C ALA A 22 1.19 -7.52 -9.97
N ILE A 23 1.15 -6.78 -11.07
CA ILE A 23 2.30 -6.66 -11.97
C ILE A 23 3.48 -6.01 -11.23
N SER A 24 3.25 -4.93 -10.48
CA SER A 24 4.29 -4.28 -9.68
C SER A 24 4.93 -5.24 -8.67
N PHE A 25 4.12 -6.07 -8.00
CA PHE A 25 4.58 -7.11 -7.10
C PHE A 25 5.53 -8.09 -7.78
N PHE A 26 5.21 -8.58 -8.99
CA PHE A 26 6.10 -9.47 -9.72
C PHE A 26 7.46 -8.83 -10.04
N PHE A 27 7.49 -7.54 -10.39
CA PHE A 27 8.74 -6.82 -10.61
C PHE A 27 9.55 -6.65 -9.32
N TYR A 28 8.91 -6.39 -8.17
CA TYR A 28 9.59 -6.35 -6.87
C TYR A 28 10.08 -7.74 -6.44
N ALA A 29 9.30 -8.79 -6.67
CA ALA A 29 9.71 -10.17 -6.39
C ALA A 29 10.93 -10.56 -7.23
N PHE A 30 10.92 -10.23 -8.51
CA PHE A 30 12.06 -10.43 -9.41
C PHE A 30 13.31 -9.69 -8.91
N GLU A 31 13.18 -8.39 -8.59
CA GLU A 31 14.29 -7.60 -8.04
C GLU A 31 14.88 -8.24 -6.78
N THR A 32 14.01 -8.62 -5.83
CA THR A 32 14.43 -9.21 -4.55
C THR A 32 15.12 -10.55 -4.77
N ALA A 33 14.57 -11.43 -5.63
CA ALA A 33 15.15 -12.73 -5.93
C ALA A 33 16.55 -12.62 -6.55
N PHE A 34 16.72 -11.69 -7.50
CA PHE A 34 18.02 -11.46 -8.14
C PHE A 34 19.00 -10.74 -7.23
N SER A 35 18.55 -9.85 -6.36
CA SER A 35 19.39 -9.16 -5.38
C SER A 35 19.99 -10.13 -4.37
N LEU A 36 19.22 -11.11 -3.90
CA LEU A 36 19.67 -12.12 -2.94
C LEU A 36 20.64 -13.14 -3.58
N ARG A 37 20.41 -13.50 -4.84
CA ARG A 37 21.22 -14.49 -5.55
C ARG A 37 22.64 -14.01 -5.87
N ASN A 38 22.84 -12.71 -6.03
CA ASN A 38 24.05 -12.13 -6.62
C ASN A 38 25.02 -11.53 -5.60
N GLU A 39 24.95 -11.84 -4.32
CA GLU A 39 25.93 -11.36 -3.35
C GLU A 39 27.34 -11.93 -3.62
N GLU A 40 27.44 -13.13 -4.16
CA GLU A 40 28.73 -13.79 -4.46
C GLU A 40 29.29 -13.50 -5.86
N THR A 41 28.44 -13.10 -6.83
CA THR A 41 28.86 -12.95 -8.25
C THR A 41 28.28 -11.66 -8.86
N LYS A 42 28.62 -10.51 -8.29
CA LYS A 42 28.11 -9.19 -8.77
C LYS A 42 28.68 -8.82 -10.15
N SER A 43 28.06 -9.29 -11.22
CA SER A 43 28.24 -8.70 -12.55
C SER A 43 27.59 -7.32 -12.63
N VAL A 44 28.27 -6.34 -13.27
CA VAL A 44 27.75 -4.98 -13.51
C VAL A 44 26.42 -5.02 -14.26
N MET A 45 26.25 -6.01 -15.16
CA MET A 45 25.03 -6.21 -15.94
C MET A 45 23.83 -6.57 -15.04
N ASP A 46 24.00 -7.43 -14.05
CA ASP A 46 22.94 -7.83 -13.12
C ASP A 46 22.47 -6.67 -12.26
N ARG A 47 23.39 -5.81 -11.82
CA ARG A 47 23.05 -4.62 -11.04
C ARG A 47 22.20 -3.62 -11.84
N THR A 48 22.48 -3.44 -13.12
CA THR A 48 21.69 -2.53 -13.97
C THR A 48 20.28 -3.07 -14.23
N THR A 49 20.15 -4.39 -14.39
CA THR A 49 18.85 -5.05 -14.62
C THR A 49 17.95 -4.97 -13.38
N THR A 50 18.50 -5.25 -12.19
CA THR A 50 17.75 -5.12 -10.93
C THR A 50 17.31 -3.69 -10.65
N LEU A 51 18.18 -2.69 -10.92
CA LEU A 51 17.83 -1.28 -10.78
C LEU A 51 16.73 -0.84 -11.76
N ARG A 52 16.72 -1.38 -12.99
CA ARG A 52 15.65 -1.12 -13.96
C ARG A 52 14.34 -1.75 -13.51
N ALA A 53 14.36 -3.00 -13.05
CA ALA A 53 13.19 -3.70 -12.53
C ALA A 53 12.56 -2.94 -11.36
N SER A 54 13.35 -2.48 -10.40
CA SER A 54 12.91 -1.69 -9.26
C SER A 54 12.23 -0.38 -9.68
N LYS A 55 12.82 0.35 -10.65
CA LYS A 55 12.23 1.59 -11.18
C LYS A 55 10.90 1.33 -11.90
N VAL A 56 10.80 0.23 -12.65
CA VAL A 56 9.55 -0.17 -13.32
C VAL A 56 8.50 -0.54 -12.27
N ALA A 57 8.86 -1.35 -11.28
CA ALA A 57 7.98 -1.71 -10.17
C ALA A 57 7.41 -0.47 -9.47
N LEU A 58 8.27 0.49 -9.10
CA LEU A 58 7.84 1.71 -8.42
C LEU A 58 6.91 2.57 -9.29
N ARG A 59 7.18 2.67 -10.61
CA ARG A 59 6.31 3.42 -11.53
C ARG A 59 4.94 2.75 -11.67
N LEU A 60 4.91 1.43 -11.83
CA LEU A 60 3.66 0.66 -11.88
C LEU A 60 2.88 0.79 -10.58
N TYR A 61 3.58 0.72 -9.44
CA TYR A 61 2.98 0.92 -8.13
C TYR A 61 2.35 2.32 -7.98
N ALA A 62 3.05 3.36 -8.45
CA ALA A 62 2.52 4.73 -8.42
C ALA A 62 1.28 4.89 -9.33
N ILE A 63 1.30 4.30 -10.53
CA ILE A 63 0.16 4.29 -11.44
C ILE A 63 -1.02 3.52 -10.81
N ALA A 64 -0.76 2.35 -10.21
CA ALA A 64 -1.77 1.58 -9.49
C ALA A 64 -2.39 2.38 -8.34
N THR A 65 -1.58 3.11 -7.57
CA THR A 65 -2.05 4.00 -6.50
C THR A 65 -2.92 5.13 -7.05
N LEU A 66 -2.58 5.69 -8.21
CA LEU A 66 -3.41 6.70 -8.88
C LEU A 66 -4.79 6.12 -9.25
N PHE A 67 -4.83 4.93 -9.88
CA PHE A 67 -6.10 4.27 -10.20
C PHE A 67 -6.90 3.93 -8.94
N LEU A 68 -6.25 3.45 -7.88
CA LEU A 68 -6.93 3.20 -6.61
C LEU A 68 -7.53 4.49 -6.02
N THR A 69 -6.82 5.62 -6.14
CA THR A 69 -7.33 6.94 -5.72
C THR A 69 -8.60 7.31 -6.49
N LEU A 70 -8.57 7.16 -7.82
CA LEU A 70 -9.74 7.43 -8.67
C LEU A 70 -10.91 6.50 -8.33
N GLY A 71 -10.65 5.22 -8.08
CA GLY A 71 -11.65 4.25 -7.66
C GLY A 71 -12.30 4.61 -6.31
N VAL A 72 -11.50 5.03 -5.33
CA VAL A 72 -11.99 5.47 -4.00
C VAL A 72 -12.82 6.76 -4.12
N ILE A 73 -12.39 7.73 -4.94
CA ILE A 73 -13.15 8.96 -5.20
C ILE A 73 -14.49 8.62 -5.88
N ALA A 74 -14.48 7.80 -6.93
CA ALA A 74 -15.69 7.38 -7.62
C ALA A 74 -16.66 6.65 -6.66
N ARG A 75 -16.12 5.86 -5.72
CA ARG A 75 -16.92 5.22 -4.66
C ARG A 75 -17.57 6.23 -3.73
N GLY A 76 -16.83 7.25 -3.33
CA GLY A 76 -17.37 8.35 -2.51
C GLY A 76 -18.50 9.11 -3.21
N ILE A 77 -18.32 9.41 -4.50
CA ILE A 77 -19.36 10.06 -5.33
C ILE A 77 -20.61 9.18 -5.42
N SER A 78 -20.43 7.88 -5.71
CA SER A 78 -21.53 6.91 -5.78
C SER A 78 -22.31 6.82 -4.48
N ALA A 79 -21.62 6.87 -3.34
CA ALA A 79 -22.22 6.79 -2.01
C ALA A 79 -22.79 8.13 -1.51
N GLY A 80 -22.48 9.27 -2.16
CA GLY A 80 -22.82 10.62 -1.71
C GLY A 80 -22.16 10.99 -0.37
N ARG A 81 -21.07 10.34 0.00
CA ARG A 81 -20.36 10.50 1.27
C ARG A 81 -18.94 9.99 1.18
N VAL A 82 -18.15 10.25 2.21
CA VAL A 82 -16.81 9.70 2.34
C VAL A 82 -16.89 8.15 2.42
N PRO A 83 -16.06 7.40 1.66
CA PRO A 83 -16.16 5.95 1.53
C PRO A 83 -15.58 5.19 2.74
N TRP A 84 -16.22 5.26 3.90
CA TRP A 84 -15.83 4.57 5.15
C TRP A 84 -17.02 3.92 5.85
N GLY A 85 -18.15 3.79 5.17
CA GLY A 85 -19.40 3.34 5.80
C GLY A 85 -19.52 1.83 5.95
N ASN A 86 -18.62 1.05 5.37
CA ASN A 86 -18.57 -0.41 5.50
C ASN A 86 -17.12 -0.92 5.43
N MET A 87 -16.92 -2.20 5.75
CA MET A 87 -15.58 -2.81 5.79
C MET A 87 -14.88 -2.82 4.43
N TYR A 88 -15.63 -2.95 3.33
CA TYR A 88 -15.08 -2.84 1.98
C TYR A 88 -14.49 -1.44 1.73
N GLU A 89 -15.28 -0.40 1.99
CA GLU A 89 -14.86 0.99 1.79
C GLU A 89 -13.67 1.35 2.70
N PHE A 90 -13.69 0.90 3.95
CA PHE A 90 -12.59 1.07 4.88
C PHE A 90 -11.32 0.38 4.39
N SER A 91 -11.42 -0.85 3.88
CA SER A 91 -10.27 -1.61 3.38
C SER A 91 -9.63 -0.96 2.15
N ILE A 92 -10.41 -0.52 1.15
CA ILE A 92 -9.85 0.15 -0.04
C ILE A 92 -9.20 1.48 0.30
N THR A 93 -9.78 2.23 1.25
CA THR A 93 -9.21 3.52 1.72
C THR A 93 -7.97 3.29 2.57
N GLY A 94 -7.92 2.23 3.38
CA GLY A 94 -6.76 1.80 4.13
C GLY A 94 -5.60 1.38 3.21
N ALA A 95 -5.88 0.56 2.19
CA ALA A 95 -4.89 0.18 1.18
C ALA A 95 -4.33 1.41 0.44
N LEU A 96 -5.19 2.39 0.13
CA LEU A 96 -4.79 3.65 -0.46
C LEU A 96 -3.85 4.44 0.47
N SER A 97 -4.18 4.55 1.75
CA SER A 97 -3.34 5.24 2.75
C SER A 97 -1.94 4.61 2.85
N PHE A 98 -1.86 3.27 2.94
CA PHE A 98 -0.58 2.56 2.96
C PHE A 98 0.23 2.80 1.68
N SER A 99 -0.43 2.78 0.52
CA SER A 99 0.22 3.01 -0.77
C SER A 99 0.77 4.43 -0.89
N ILE A 100 0.00 5.44 -0.48
CA ILE A 100 0.43 6.84 -0.49
C ILE A 100 1.59 7.04 0.50
N ALA A 101 1.49 6.50 1.73
CA ALA A 101 2.54 6.60 2.72
C ALA A 101 3.86 6.01 2.21
N PHE A 102 3.81 4.82 1.57
CA PHE A 102 4.98 4.20 0.95
C PHE A 102 5.62 5.09 -0.13
N LEU A 103 4.81 5.65 -1.04
CA LEU A 103 5.30 6.53 -2.10
C LEU A 103 5.90 7.83 -1.55
N LEU A 104 5.29 8.44 -0.53
CA LEU A 104 5.78 9.69 0.07
C LEU A 104 7.11 9.48 0.81
N VAL A 105 7.20 8.42 1.63
CA VAL A 105 8.42 8.13 2.39
C VAL A 105 9.53 7.64 1.46
N GLY A 106 9.19 6.87 0.40
CA GLY A 106 10.12 6.40 -0.63
C GLY A 106 10.76 7.50 -1.47
N ARG A 107 10.21 8.74 -1.44
CA ARG A 107 10.86 9.90 -2.06
C ARG A 107 12.09 10.40 -1.29
N LYS A 108 12.12 10.21 0.05
CA LYS A 108 13.20 10.67 0.93
C LYS A 108 14.19 9.57 1.28
N TYR A 109 13.74 8.32 1.30
CA TYR A 109 14.52 7.18 1.76
C TYR A 109 14.51 6.08 0.69
N ASP A 110 15.61 5.34 0.57
CA ASP A 110 15.67 4.17 -0.29
C ASP A 110 14.89 3.00 0.38
N LEU A 111 13.62 2.88 0.01
CA LEU A 111 12.70 1.85 0.52
C LEU A 111 12.48 0.68 -0.46
N ARG A 112 13.42 0.45 -1.38
CA ARG A 112 13.26 -0.64 -2.38
C ARG A 112 13.01 -2.00 -1.73
N TRP A 113 13.73 -2.30 -0.65
CA TRP A 113 13.55 -3.52 0.13
C TRP A 113 12.14 -3.68 0.74
N LEU A 114 11.42 -2.58 0.93
CA LEU A 114 10.06 -2.56 1.47
C LEU A 114 9.00 -2.72 0.36
N GLY A 115 9.38 -2.57 -0.91
CA GLY A 115 8.46 -2.64 -2.05
C GLY A 115 7.73 -3.98 -2.13
N LEU A 116 8.45 -5.09 -1.94
CA LEU A 116 7.86 -6.43 -1.95
C LEU A 116 6.85 -6.63 -0.79
N PRO A 117 7.19 -6.46 0.49
CA PRO A 117 6.25 -6.68 1.58
C PRO A 117 5.05 -5.73 1.56
N ILE A 118 5.22 -4.48 1.14
CA ILE A 118 4.10 -3.54 1.00
C ILE A 118 3.17 -3.95 -0.14
N SER A 119 3.72 -4.40 -1.28
CA SER A 119 2.87 -4.87 -2.38
C SER A 119 2.05 -6.09 -1.98
N ILE A 120 2.62 -7.05 -1.26
CA ILE A 120 1.88 -8.20 -0.71
C ILE A 120 0.74 -7.72 0.19
N LEU A 121 1.04 -6.82 1.12
CA LEU A 121 0.03 -6.31 2.05
C LEU A 121 -1.13 -5.63 1.31
N VAL A 122 -0.84 -4.74 0.36
CA VAL A 122 -1.86 -4.04 -0.42
C VAL A 122 -2.68 -5.03 -1.25
N LEU A 123 -2.04 -6.03 -1.88
CA LEU A 123 -2.73 -7.07 -2.64
C LEU A 123 -3.65 -7.91 -1.75
N LEU A 124 -3.21 -8.27 -0.54
CA LEU A 124 -4.04 -9.02 0.42
C LEU A 124 -5.24 -8.19 0.87
N ILE A 125 -5.03 -6.92 1.21
CA ILE A 125 -6.13 -6.04 1.63
C ILE A 125 -7.14 -5.84 0.48
N LEU A 126 -6.69 -5.52 -0.73
CA LEU A 126 -7.57 -5.31 -1.87
C LEU A 126 -8.23 -6.63 -2.33
N GLY A 127 -7.48 -7.73 -2.34
CA GLY A 127 -8.01 -9.04 -2.68
C GLY A 127 -9.13 -9.47 -1.73
N THR A 128 -8.92 -9.38 -0.42
CA THR A 128 -9.96 -9.68 0.59
C THR A 128 -11.13 -8.69 0.52
N ALA A 129 -10.86 -7.41 0.28
CA ALA A 129 -11.90 -6.39 0.12
C ALA A 129 -12.84 -6.76 -1.03
N ILE A 130 -12.30 -7.11 -2.19
CA ILE A 130 -13.08 -7.40 -3.39
C ILE A 130 -13.81 -8.74 -3.29
N THR A 131 -13.17 -9.78 -2.73
CA THR A 131 -13.73 -11.14 -2.73
C THR A 131 -14.67 -11.41 -1.56
N LEU A 132 -14.33 -10.92 -0.36
CA LEU A 132 -15.05 -11.26 0.88
C LEU A 132 -15.88 -10.11 1.45
N LEU A 133 -15.42 -8.85 1.28
CA LEU A 133 -16.02 -7.71 1.94
C LEU A 133 -16.87 -6.85 1.03
N TYR A 134 -16.95 -7.17 -0.27
CA TYR A 134 -17.68 -6.33 -1.22
C TYR A 134 -19.13 -6.12 -0.80
N ARG A 135 -19.54 -4.87 -0.74
CA ARG A 135 -20.92 -4.45 -0.47
C ARG A 135 -21.30 -3.29 -1.39
N PRO A 136 -22.51 -3.30 -1.97
CA PRO A 136 -23.03 -2.15 -2.70
C PRO A 136 -22.99 -0.88 -1.83
N SER A 137 -22.84 0.29 -2.48
CA SER A 137 -22.93 1.57 -1.77
C SER A 137 -24.35 1.74 -1.24
N ALA A 138 -24.46 1.97 0.07
CA ALA A 138 -25.73 2.18 0.75
C ALA A 138 -25.63 3.41 1.66
N PRO A 139 -26.76 4.09 1.96
CA PRO A 139 -26.77 5.17 2.94
C PRO A 139 -26.31 4.69 4.31
N LEU A 140 -25.57 5.56 5.03
CA LEU A 140 -25.17 5.28 6.40
C LEU A 140 -26.38 5.22 7.33
N VAL A 141 -26.33 4.28 8.26
CA VAL A 141 -27.26 4.29 9.41
C VAL A 141 -27.10 5.58 10.20
N PRO A 142 -28.18 6.13 10.79
CA PRO A 142 -28.15 7.42 11.47
C PRO A 142 -27.04 7.57 12.51
N ALA A 143 -26.73 6.49 13.24
CA ALA A 143 -25.69 6.47 14.27
C ALA A 143 -24.27 6.74 13.72
N LEU A 144 -24.00 6.46 12.45
CA LEU A 144 -22.70 6.66 11.81
C LEU A 144 -22.60 8.00 11.04
N ARG A 145 -23.62 8.84 11.06
CA ARG A 145 -23.67 10.15 10.37
C ARG A 145 -23.01 11.28 11.15
N SER A 146 -22.01 10.98 11.96
CA SER A 146 -21.31 11.99 12.76
C SER A 146 -20.08 12.53 12.02
N THR A 147 -19.91 13.85 11.96
CA THR A 147 -18.71 14.49 11.43
C THR A 147 -17.46 14.09 12.23
N TRP A 148 -17.60 13.90 13.55
CA TRP A 148 -16.52 13.43 14.41
C TRP A 148 -16.06 12.02 14.06
N LEU A 149 -16.97 11.14 13.64
CA LEU A 149 -16.61 9.81 13.15
C LEU A 149 -15.73 9.91 11.90
N VAL A 150 -16.09 10.82 10.98
CA VAL A 150 -15.29 11.06 9.76
C VAL A 150 -13.87 11.49 10.12
N VAL A 151 -13.72 12.45 11.02
CA VAL A 151 -12.40 12.93 11.49
C VAL A 151 -11.61 11.81 12.17
N HIS A 152 -12.25 11.06 13.08
CA HIS A 152 -11.59 9.98 13.81
C HIS A 152 -11.11 8.84 12.87
N VAL A 153 -11.95 8.38 11.97
CA VAL A 153 -11.61 7.32 11.02
C VAL A 153 -10.53 7.77 10.04
N SER A 154 -10.56 9.04 9.57
CA SER A 154 -9.48 9.59 8.75
C SER A 154 -8.14 9.56 9.47
N ALA A 155 -8.11 10.04 10.70
CA ALA A 155 -6.90 10.06 11.52
C ALA A 155 -6.38 8.64 11.78
N ALA A 156 -7.27 7.67 12.04
CA ALA A 156 -6.90 6.27 12.25
C ALA A 156 -6.29 5.64 11.00
N ILE A 157 -6.88 5.87 9.82
CA ILE A 157 -6.37 5.36 8.54
C ILE A 157 -5.01 5.96 8.21
N LEU A 158 -4.84 7.28 8.36
CA LEU A 158 -3.58 7.95 8.08
C LEU A 158 -2.48 7.52 9.04
N SER A 159 -2.78 7.47 10.34
CA SER A 159 -1.81 7.02 11.35
C SER A 159 -1.40 5.56 11.14
N GLY A 160 -2.33 4.68 10.80
CA GLY A 160 -2.04 3.28 10.48
C GLY A 160 -1.03 3.15 9.32
N GLY A 161 -1.18 3.96 8.26
CA GLY A 161 -0.23 4.00 7.16
C GLY A 161 1.18 4.43 7.57
N VAL A 162 1.27 5.43 8.45
CA VAL A 162 2.56 5.93 8.97
C VAL A 162 3.20 4.93 9.93
N PHE A 163 2.43 4.35 10.87
CA PHE A 163 2.94 3.39 11.84
C PHE A 163 3.49 2.13 11.20
N LEU A 164 2.84 1.61 10.16
CA LEU A 164 3.33 0.45 9.42
C LEU A 164 4.75 0.65 8.86
N LEU A 165 5.05 1.86 8.38
CA LEU A 165 6.38 2.20 7.87
C LEU A 165 7.38 2.49 8.97
N ALA A 166 6.94 3.09 10.10
CA ALA A 166 7.80 3.45 11.22
C ALA A 166 8.29 2.21 11.99
N ASP A 167 7.43 1.23 12.21
CA ASP A 167 7.75 -0.02 12.93
C ASP A 167 8.94 -0.76 12.29
N ARG A 168 8.95 -0.87 10.98
CA ARG A 168 10.04 -1.49 10.23
C ARG A 168 11.39 -0.76 10.37
N LYS A 169 11.38 0.56 10.58
CA LYS A 169 12.60 1.34 10.78
C LYS A 169 13.13 1.17 12.20
N SER A 170 12.27 1.13 13.20
CA SER A 170 12.66 0.96 14.59
C SER A 170 13.26 -0.42 14.88
N THR A 171 12.73 -1.48 14.28
CA THR A 171 13.25 -2.83 14.41
C THR A 171 14.69 -2.96 13.88
N ARG A 172 15.03 -2.26 12.80
CA ARG A 172 16.41 -2.24 12.26
C ARG A 172 17.39 -1.51 13.17
N LEU A 173 16.97 -0.39 13.76
CA LEU A 173 17.81 0.37 14.69
C LEU A 173 18.08 -0.40 15.99
N ASN A 174 17.07 -1.11 16.50
CA ASN A 174 17.21 -1.89 17.73
C ASN A 174 18.18 -3.06 17.57
N SER A 175 18.18 -3.76 16.42
CA SER A 175 19.10 -4.85 16.14
C SER A 175 20.57 -4.39 16.07
N SER A 176 20.85 -3.16 15.61
CA SER A 176 22.20 -2.61 15.56
C SER A 176 22.74 -2.24 16.96
N HIS A 177 21.88 -1.79 17.87
CA HIS A 177 22.25 -1.50 19.25
C HIS A 177 22.50 -2.78 20.08
N GLU A 178 21.79 -3.85 19.81
CA GLU A 178 21.97 -5.13 20.49
C GLU A 178 23.34 -5.78 20.19
N TRP A 179 23.90 -5.53 19.01
CA TRP A 179 25.23 -5.99 18.64
C TRP A 179 26.35 -5.28 19.44
N ILE A 180 26.19 -3.99 19.68
CA ILE A 180 27.20 -3.19 20.42
C ILE A 180 27.24 -3.55 21.89
N SER A 181 26.09 -3.93 22.48
CA SER A 181 25.99 -4.33 23.90
C SER A 181 26.56 -5.72 24.19
N ARG A 182 26.81 -6.54 23.16
CA ARG A 182 27.39 -7.90 23.30
C ARG A 182 28.90 -7.96 23.08
N MET A 183 29.60 -6.84 22.82
CA MET A 183 31.05 -6.85 22.79
C MET A 183 31.58 -6.99 24.24
N PRO A 184 32.38 -8.02 24.53
CA PRO A 184 33.02 -8.12 25.84
C PRO A 184 33.93 -6.90 26.02
N SER A 185 33.77 -6.21 27.15
CA SER A 185 34.74 -5.18 27.56
C SER A 185 36.08 -5.88 27.72
N SER A 186 37.02 -5.60 26.84
CA SER A 186 38.42 -6.02 27.01
C SER A 186 38.94 -5.33 28.29
N ALA A 187 39.05 -6.13 29.35
CA ALA A 187 39.80 -5.77 30.54
C ALA A 187 41.30 -5.89 30.24
#